data_e7e187afa4b65590008ba4a4bbba055f
#
_entry.id   e7e187afa4b65590008ba4a4bbba055f
#
_cell.length_a   1.000
_cell.length_b   1.000
_cell.length_c   1.000
_cell.angle_alpha   90.00
_cell.angle_beta   90.00
_cell.angle_gamma   90.00
#
_symmetry.space_group_name_H-M   'P 1'
#
loop_
_entity.id
_entity.type
_entity.pdbx_description
1 polymer ?
#
loop_
_entity_poly.entity_id
_entity_poly.type
_entity_poly.pdbx_seq_one_letter_code
_entity_poly.pdbx_strand_id
1 'polypeptide(L)'
;SKRYFALILGDLVYDQMGMYDAYVKSLSELGIPLFHIIGNHDHDKNAVDAVDEPELQDPAADDDYESFIGPTYYSFDLAGMHFLMLDNVYMSKKGGTFEKKLTGNQIEWIKKDLALVPKSKKLVVCLHIATRQRMNKGLGEMTELYDLLAGYQVEIFSAHAHANFSDQIRPDIYERTLGGLCGTFWSQNRANHDGTPCGYGVALVDPTQAKHFSDYYYKSLGRERDYQMKIYSMNESRVASNLQVNIWDWDPGTWTVKWYENGVDKGALAPSLSNIEDPDVYNYYLGDAAFAKVSDHMFLCKPQPHAKVRIEATNNLFGKTYTAEIADAGTPGQVVVPTAMFEQFEGKWLYSEDFNTLPAPATATAAFPWTDGSTIKGWRMDCVLKSGSSMVYQSQDGSAAAGAFKNFGQIGSSDRALGALTSGSIREVLWGVLLKNNTGKTIKKIRISYYGEVWRSGSNIAFDKSKDSTDLHQLRFSYVKNPEIFADPFSFTEE
;
A
#
# COMPACT_ATOMS: atom_id res chain seq x y z
N SER A 1 13.77 -2.67 -34.13
CA SER A 1 14.14 -2.32 -32.74
C SER A 1 12.87 -1.98 -31.95
N LYS A 2 12.74 -2.45 -30.73
CA LYS A 2 11.67 -2.05 -29.83
C LYS A 2 11.86 -0.57 -29.47
N ARG A 3 10.76 0.19 -29.45
CA ARG A 3 10.72 1.57 -28.94
C ARG A 3 9.92 1.56 -27.66
N TYR A 4 10.32 2.36 -26.68
CA TYR A 4 9.70 2.46 -25.38
C TYR A 4 9.25 3.89 -25.14
N PHE A 5 8.16 4.04 -24.43
CA PHE A 5 7.68 5.28 -23.82
C PHE A 5 6.97 4.94 -22.51
N ALA A 6 6.75 5.90 -21.65
CA ALA A 6 6.01 5.69 -20.42
C ALA A 6 4.82 6.66 -20.32
N LEU A 7 3.73 6.15 -19.74
CA LEU A 7 2.55 6.90 -19.31
C LEU A 7 2.62 7.02 -17.79
N ILE A 8 2.67 8.22 -17.28
CA ILE A 8 2.77 8.50 -15.84
C ILE A 8 1.41 9.02 -15.38
N LEU A 9 0.81 8.29 -14.45
CA LEU A 9 -0.61 8.44 -14.12
C LEU A 9 -0.89 9.36 -12.92
N GLY A 10 -0.07 10.40 -12.73
CA GLY A 10 -0.25 11.42 -11.71
C GLY A 10 0.35 11.09 -10.35
N ASP A 11 0.18 12.01 -9.40
CA ASP A 11 0.76 11.99 -8.06
C ASP A 11 2.30 11.95 -8.08
N LEU A 12 2.89 12.95 -8.73
CA LEU A 12 4.33 13.04 -9.00
C LEU A 12 5.13 13.53 -7.79
N VAL A 13 4.57 14.47 -7.01
CA VAL A 13 5.32 15.26 -6.02
C VAL A 13 4.71 15.32 -4.61
N TYR A 14 3.61 14.65 -4.33
CA TYR A 14 2.96 14.53 -3.03
C TYR A 14 2.80 15.87 -2.27
N ASP A 15 2.01 16.78 -2.81
CA ASP A 15 1.74 18.12 -2.24
C ASP A 15 2.99 19.01 -2.02
N GLN A 16 4.13 18.66 -2.65
CA GLN A 16 5.39 19.38 -2.51
C GLN A 16 5.84 19.96 -3.87
N MET A 17 5.22 21.06 -4.29
CA MET A 17 5.46 21.67 -5.60
C MET A 17 6.94 21.95 -5.87
N GLY A 18 7.71 22.32 -4.84
CA GLY A 18 9.15 22.50 -4.96
C GLY A 18 9.96 21.23 -5.34
N MET A 19 9.33 20.07 -5.43
CA MET A 19 9.97 18.82 -5.86
C MET A 19 9.94 18.58 -7.37
N TYR A 20 9.21 19.38 -8.15
CA TYR A 20 9.10 19.18 -9.59
C TYR A 20 10.45 19.20 -10.31
N ASP A 21 11.36 20.11 -9.97
CA ASP A 21 12.73 20.14 -10.54
C ASP A 21 13.47 18.81 -10.32
N ALA A 22 13.40 18.28 -9.10
CA ALA A 22 14.06 17.02 -8.76
C ALA A 22 13.41 15.82 -9.47
N TYR A 23 12.08 15.84 -9.57
CA TYR A 23 11.30 14.84 -10.28
C TYR A 23 11.67 14.80 -11.77
N VAL A 24 11.57 15.93 -12.48
CA VAL A 24 11.88 16.04 -13.91
C VAL A 24 13.32 15.62 -14.19
N LYS A 25 14.28 16.08 -13.36
CA LYS A 25 15.68 15.68 -13.46
C LYS A 25 15.87 14.18 -13.34
N SER A 26 15.25 13.55 -12.33
CA SER A 26 15.40 12.13 -12.09
C SER A 26 14.82 11.28 -13.22
N LEU A 27 13.67 11.67 -13.77
CA LEU A 27 13.04 10.93 -14.87
C LEU A 27 13.72 11.15 -16.22
N SER A 28 14.39 12.28 -16.41
CA SER A 28 15.16 12.52 -17.64
C SER A 28 16.27 11.49 -17.87
N GLU A 29 16.74 10.84 -16.80
CA GLU A 29 17.75 9.77 -16.86
C GLU A 29 17.24 8.49 -17.54
N LEU A 30 15.92 8.30 -17.64
CA LEU A 30 15.35 7.12 -18.31
C LEU A 30 15.60 7.11 -19.83
N GLY A 31 15.80 8.27 -20.45
CA GLY A 31 16.11 8.40 -21.87
C GLY A 31 15.02 7.90 -22.82
N ILE A 32 13.75 7.88 -22.38
CA ILE A 32 12.57 7.51 -23.17
C ILE A 32 11.53 8.64 -23.12
N PRO A 33 10.64 8.76 -24.13
CA PRO A 33 9.51 9.69 -24.04
C PRO A 33 8.62 9.40 -22.84
N LEU A 34 8.23 10.43 -22.10
CA LEU A 34 7.36 10.38 -20.95
C LEU A 34 6.13 11.23 -21.22
N PHE A 35 4.95 10.70 -20.95
CA PHE A 35 3.67 11.39 -21.07
C PHE A 35 2.98 11.37 -19.72
N HIS A 36 2.66 12.54 -19.20
CA HIS A 36 2.15 12.71 -17.85
C HIS A 36 0.68 13.11 -17.85
N ILE A 37 -0.03 12.73 -16.80
CA ILE A 37 -1.28 13.35 -16.39
C ILE A 37 -1.09 13.88 -14.96
N ILE A 38 -1.92 14.85 -14.58
CA ILE A 38 -1.93 15.43 -13.25
C ILE A 38 -2.71 14.53 -12.28
N GLY A 39 -2.23 14.40 -11.02
CA GLY A 39 -2.92 13.73 -9.91
C GLY A 39 -3.30 14.71 -8.81
N ASN A 40 -4.08 14.29 -7.82
CA ASN A 40 -4.57 15.18 -6.78
C ASN A 40 -3.48 15.73 -5.85
N HIS A 41 -2.32 15.07 -5.78
CA HIS A 41 -1.15 15.53 -5.04
C HIS A 41 -0.20 16.40 -5.87
N ASP A 42 -0.53 16.65 -7.12
CA ASP A 42 0.21 17.50 -8.05
C ASP A 42 -0.35 18.91 -8.15
N HIS A 43 -1.54 19.13 -7.60
CA HIS A 43 -2.20 20.43 -7.52
C HIS A 43 -1.69 21.23 -6.31
N ASP A 44 -1.38 22.51 -6.50
CA ASP A 44 -1.02 23.40 -5.38
C ASP A 44 -2.26 23.81 -4.57
N LYS A 45 -2.44 23.14 -3.46
CA LYS A 45 -3.55 23.42 -2.51
C LYS A 45 -3.45 24.81 -1.89
N ASN A 46 -2.25 25.38 -1.78
CA ASN A 46 -2.08 26.72 -1.25
C ASN A 46 -2.53 27.77 -2.27
N ALA A 47 -2.32 27.53 -3.56
CA ALA A 47 -2.83 28.39 -4.63
C ALA A 47 -4.37 28.40 -4.65
N VAL A 48 -5.01 27.25 -4.47
CA VAL A 48 -6.49 27.16 -4.31
C VAL A 48 -6.97 28.02 -3.16
N ASP A 49 -6.29 27.98 -2.01
CA ASP A 49 -6.67 28.74 -0.82
C ASP A 49 -6.47 30.26 -0.98
N ALA A 50 -5.62 30.67 -1.91
CA ALA A 50 -5.33 32.07 -2.22
C ALA A 50 -6.38 32.72 -3.14
N VAL A 51 -7.23 31.92 -3.83
CA VAL A 51 -8.22 32.40 -4.80
C VAL A 51 -9.63 32.30 -4.21
N ASP A 52 -10.38 33.40 -4.26
CA ASP A 52 -11.76 33.47 -3.75
C ASP A 52 -12.78 33.00 -4.78
N GLU A 53 -12.54 33.26 -6.06
CA GLU A 53 -13.43 32.94 -7.18
C GLU A 53 -13.38 31.43 -7.47
N PRO A 54 -14.48 30.67 -7.27
CA PRO A 54 -14.48 29.21 -7.42
C PRO A 54 -14.03 28.70 -8.78
N GLU A 55 -14.32 29.42 -9.85
CA GLU A 55 -13.96 29.06 -11.23
C GLU A 55 -12.47 29.22 -11.54
N LEU A 56 -11.73 29.94 -10.70
CA LEU A 56 -10.28 30.14 -10.84
C LEU A 56 -9.46 29.24 -9.90
N GLN A 57 -10.10 28.52 -8.98
CA GLN A 57 -9.41 27.68 -7.99
C GLN A 57 -8.67 26.51 -8.64
N ASP A 58 -9.35 25.78 -9.51
CA ASP A 58 -8.78 24.66 -10.25
C ASP A 58 -7.61 25.11 -11.16
N PRO A 59 -7.78 26.11 -12.06
CA PRO A 59 -6.66 26.61 -12.84
C PRO A 59 -5.47 27.08 -12.01
N ALA A 60 -5.72 27.76 -10.88
CA ALA A 60 -4.63 28.22 -10.02
C ALA A 60 -3.85 27.07 -9.36
N ALA A 61 -4.51 25.94 -9.10
CA ALA A 61 -3.87 24.73 -8.57
C ALA A 61 -2.98 24.04 -9.60
N ASP A 62 -3.25 24.24 -10.90
CA ASP A 62 -2.55 23.61 -12.03
C ASP A 62 -1.26 24.34 -12.42
N ASP A 63 -1.11 25.62 -12.06
CA ASP A 63 -0.04 26.51 -12.53
C ASP A 63 1.37 25.91 -12.37
N ASP A 64 1.67 25.33 -11.22
CA ASP A 64 2.97 24.70 -10.97
C ASP A 64 3.18 23.47 -11.86
N TYR A 65 2.19 22.58 -11.96
CA TYR A 65 2.26 21.43 -12.84
C TYR A 65 2.46 21.86 -14.29
N GLU A 66 1.69 22.83 -14.78
CA GLU A 66 1.79 23.33 -16.17
C GLU A 66 3.16 23.94 -16.47
N SER A 67 3.76 24.62 -15.49
CA SER A 67 5.05 25.28 -15.66
C SER A 67 6.23 24.27 -15.77
N PHE A 68 6.15 23.13 -15.09
CA PHE A 68 7.23 22.14 -15.06
C PHE A 68 7.01 20.95 -16.02
N ILE A 69 5.77 20.52 -16.20
CA ILE A 69 5.40 19.31 -16.94
C ILE A 69 4.74 19.66 -18.27
N GLY A 70 3.73 20.54 -18.24
CA GLY A 70 2.96 20.93 -19.42
C GLY A 70 1.45 20.87 -19.19
N PRO A 71 0.63 20.93 -20.25
CA PRO A 71 -0.82 21.03 -20.11
C PRO A 71 -1.40 19.85 -19.34
N THR A 72 -2.44 20.12 -18.53
CA THR A 72 -3.12 19.11 -17.68
C THR A 72 -3.90 18.10 -18.52
N TYR A 73 -4.36 18.50 -19.74
CA TYR A 73 -4.97 17.57 -20.70
C TYR A 73 -4.50 17.83 -22.13
N TYR A 74 -4.28 16.76 -22.88
CA TYR A 74 -3.80 16.81 -24.28
C TYR A 74 -4.02 15.48 -24.98
N SER A 75 -3.77 15.45 -26.30
CA SER A 75 -3.83 14.23 -27.10
C SER A 75 -2.62 14.11 -28.03
N PHE A 76 -2.34 12.89 -28.43
CA PHE A 76 -1.31 12.59 -29.44
C PHE A 76 -1.54 11.24 -30.09
N ASP A 77 -0.94 11.05 -31.25
CA ASP A 77 -0.92 9.79 -31.97
C ASP A 77 0.42 9.07 -31.82
N LEU A 78 0.40 7.83 -31.39
CA LEU A 78 1.60 7.02 -31.26
C LEU A 78 1.28 5.55 -31.54
N ALA A 79 2.16 4.84 -32.23
CA ALA A 79 2.06 3.41 -32.53
C ALA A 79 0.71 2.96 -33.14
N GLY A 80 0.07 3.81 -33.93
CA GLY A 80 -1.21 3.54 -34.56
C GLY A 80 -2.44 3.75 -33.67
N MET A 81 -2.26 4.19 -32.45
CA MET A 81 -3.31 4.51 -31.48
C MET A 81 -3.42 6.02 -31.28
N HIS A 82 -4.56 6.45 -30.78
CA HIS A 82 -4.79 7.82 -30.34
C HIS A 82 -4.86 7.84 -28.81
N PHE A 83 -4.09 8.73 -28.19
CA PHE A 83 -3.99 8.88 -26.74
C PHE A 83 -4.70 10.14 -26.32
N LEU A 84 -5.58 10.00 -25.33
CA LEU A 84 -6.20 11.10 -24.59
C LEU A 84 -5.61 11.10 -23.18
N MET A 85 -4.88 12.15 -22.84
CA MET A 85 -4.35 12.41 -21.51
C MET A 85 -5.30 13.41 -20.86
N LEU A 86 -6.02 13.00 -19.82
CA LEU A 86 -7.13 13.77 -19.25
C LEU A 86 -6.87 14.09 -17.79
N ASP A 87 -7.29 15.28 -17.40
CA ASP A 87 -7.39 15.67 -16.02
C ASP A 87 -8.81 15.39 -15.52
N ASN A 88 -8.93 14.53 -14.51
CA ASN A 88 -10.21 14.25 -13.85
C ASN A 88 -10.20 14.54 -12.35
N VAL A 89 -9.27 15.39 -11.92
CA VAL A 89 -9.18 15.94 -10.57
C VAL A 89 -9.55 17.41 -10.62
N TYR A 90 -10.68 17.77 -10.08
CA TYR A 90 -11.15 19.15 -10.06
C TYR A 90 -11.07 19.73 -8.64
N MET A 91 -10.25 20.74 -8.47
CA MET A 91 -10.05 21.41 -7.18
C MET A 91 -11.12 22.49 -6.97
N SER A 92 -12.09 22.26 -6.10
CA SER A 92 -13.28 23.11 -5.95
C SER A 92 -13.45 23.79 -4.60
N LYS A 93 -12.56 23.53 -3.63
CA LYS A 93 -12.72 24.03 -2.25
C LYS A 93 -11.40 24.30 -1.59
N LYS A 94 -11.41 25.26 -0.64
CA LYS A 94 -10.28 25.50 0.26
C LYS A 94 -9.95 24.28 1.11
N GLY A 95 -8.68 24.09 1.42
CA GLY A 95 -8.18 22.96 2.20
C GLY A 95 -7.90 21.69 1.39
N GLY A 96 -7.75 21.80 0.08
CA GLY A 96 -7.28 20.71 -0.78
C GLY A 96 -8.30 19.60 -1.02
N THR A 97 -9.58 19.91 -1.02
CA THR A 97 -10.63 18.98 -1.45
C THR A 97 -10.77 18.99 -2.96
N PHE A 98 -11.05 17.85 -3.55
CA PHE A 98 -11.23 17.70 -4.99
C PHE A 98 -12.48 16.87 -5.32
N GLU A 99 -12.95 17.00 -6.55
CA GLU A 99 -14.04 16.21 -7.13
C GLU A 99 -13.53 15.41 -8.33
N LYS A 100 -14.01 14.17 -8.49
CA LYS A 100 -13.76 13.39 -9.68
C LYS A 100 -14.68 13.84 -10.81
N LYS A 101 -14.21 14.68 -11.70
CA LYS A 101 -14.97 15.12 -12.89
C LYS A 101 -14.07 15.73 -13.96
N LEU A 102 -14.57 15.79 -15.18
CA LEU A 102 -14.00 16.59 -16.25
C LEU A 102 -14.64 17.98 -16.23
N THR A 103 -13.88 19.02 -16.58
CA THR A 103 -14.42 20.36 -16.77
C THR A 103 -15.23 20.45 -18.06
N GLY A 104 -16.18 21.39 -18.14
CA GLY A 104 -16.96 21.62 -19.37
C GLY A 104 -16.05 21.97 -20.58
N ASN A 105 -14.98 22.70 -20.34
CA ASN A 105 -14.00 23.03 -21.38
C ASN A 105 -13.28 21.78 -21.91
N GLN A 106 -12.90 20.88 -21.01
CA GLN A 106 -12.26 19.62 -21.40
C GLN A 106 -13.22 18.70 -22.16
N ILE A 107 -14.48 18.63 -21.76
CA ILE A 107 -15.51 17.87 -22.48
C ILE A 107 -15.69 18.38 -23.91
N GLU A 108 -15.79 19.69 -24.09
CA GLU A 108 -15.89 20.30 -25.43
C GLU A 108 -14.62 20.11 -26.26
N TRP A 109 -13.46 20.10 -25.60
CA TRP A 109 -12.19 19.80 -26.27
C TRP A 109 -12.17 18.35 -26.72
N ILE A 110 -12.54 17.38 -25.89
CA ILE A 110 -12.61 15.94 -26.25
C ILE A 110 -13.53 15.73 -27.46
N LYS A 111 -14.69 16.38 -27.50
CA LYS A 111 -15.61 16.30 -28.67
C LYS A 111 -14.96 16.77 -29.95
N LYS A 112 -14.21 17.87 -29.91
CA LYS A 112 -13.52 18.44 -31.08
C LYS A 112 -12.37 17.55 -31.52
N ASP A 113 -11.59 17.04 -30.59
CA ASP A 113 -10.47 16.14 -30.85
C ASP A 113 -10.94 14.85 -31.50
N LEU A 114 -11.92 14.18 -30.89
CA LEU A 114 -12.48 12.91 -31.38
C LEU A 114 -13.21 13.06 -32.72
N ALA A 115 -13.68 14.25 -33.09
CA ALA A 115 -14.26 14.48 -34.41
C ALA A 115 -13.22 14.33 -35.53
N LEU A 116 -11.93 14.44 -35.22
CA LEU A 116 -10.83 14.27 -36.17
C LEU A 116 -10.27 12.82 -36.17
N VAL A 117 -10.69 11.99 -35.24
CA VAL A 117 -10.17 10.64 -35.04
C VAL A 117 -11.11 9.59 -35.68
N PRO A 118 -10.64 8.78 -36.64
CA PRO A 118 -11.49 7.73 -37.23
C PRO A 118 -11.91 6.69 -36.18
N LYS A 119 -13.16 6.25 -36.21
CA LYS A 119 -13.70 5.22 -35.29
C LYS A 119 -12.97 3.87 -35.36
N SER A 120 -12.21 3.60 -36.40
CA SER A 120 -11.36 2.41 -36.53
C SER A 120 -10.08 2.51 -35.71
N LYS A 121 -9.70 3.69 -35.23
CA LYS A 121 -8.50 3.91 -34.43
C LYS A 121 -8.76 3.49 -32.97
N LYS A 122 -7.84 2.75 -32.38
CA LYS A 122 -7.90 2.43 -30.94
C LYS A 122 -7.61 3.70 -30.11
N LEU A 123 -8.40 3.92 -29.07
CA LEU A 123 -8.14 4.96 -28.09
C LEU A 123 -7.43 4.37 -26.87
N VAL A 124 -6.49 5.12 -26.35
CA VAL A 124 -5.90 4.93 -25.02
C VAL A 124 -6.19 6.18 -24.21
N VAL A 125 -6.94 6.05 -23.14
CA VAL A 125 -7.30 7.16 -22.26
C VAL A 125 -6.54 7.01 -20.95
N CYS A 126 -5.82 8.05 -20.55
CA CYS A 126 -5.11 8.11 -19.28
C CYS A 126 -5.76 9.19 -18.40
N LEU A 127 -6.06 8.84 -17.16
CA LEU A 127 -6.61 9.75 -16.16
C LEU A 127 -6.18 9.28 -14.76
N HIS A 128 -6.22 10.17 -13.77
CA HIS A 128 -5.69 9.83 -12.45
C HIS A 128 -6.66 8.97 -11.65
N ILE A 129 -7.89 9.44 -11.44
CA ILE A 129 -8.87 8.73 -10.61
C ILE A 129 -9.65 7.76 -11.47
N ALA A 130 -9.71 6.50 -11.05
CA ALA A 130 -10.47 5.46 -11.76
C ALA A 130 -11.90 5.92 -12.12
N THR A 131 -12.30 5.65 -13.36
CA THR A 131 -13.64 6.04 -13.84
C THR A 131 -14.75 5.32 -13.09
N ARG A 132 -14.46 4.09 -12.65
CA ARG A 132 -15.30 3.23 -11.81
C ARG A 132 -14.42 2.38 -10.88
N GLN A 133 -14.89 2.08 -9.69
CA GLN A 133 -14.26 1.12 -8.79
C GLN A 133 -15.24 0.00 -8.43
N ARG A 134 -14.93 -1.25 -8.79
CA ARG A 134 -15.77 -2.41 -8.48
C ARG A 134 -16.07 -2.54 -6.99
N MET A 135 -15.05 -2.33 -6.16
CA MET A 135 -15.13 -2.48 -4.71
C MET A 135 -15.72 -1.26 -4.00
N ASN A 136 -15.69 -0.09 -4.64
CA ASN A 136 -16.18 1.16 -4.04
C ASN A 136 -17.17 1.87 -4.96
N LYS A 137 -18.38 1.35 -5.01
CA LYS A 137 -19.48 1.89 -5.84
C LYS A 137 -19.90 3.32 -5.44
N GLY A 138 -19.52 3.79 -4.25
CA GLY A 138 -19.83 5.13 -3.77
C GLY A 138 -19.11 6.26 -4.50
N LEU A 139 -18.02 5.98 -5.23
CA LEU A 139 -17.28 6.97 -6.01
C LEU A 139 -17.95 7.35 -7.34
N GLY A 140 -19.08 6.74 -7.68
CA GLY A 140 -19.80 7.01 -8.92
C GLY A 140 -19.05 6.53 -10.17
N GLU A 141 -19.71 6.65 -11.32
CA GLU A 141 -19.17 6.29 -12.64
C GLU A 141 -19.08 7.53 -13.53
N MET A 142 -18.06 7.61 -14.39
CA MET A 142 -17.91 8.70 -15.36
C MET A 142 -18.67 8.39 -16.66
N THR A 143 -20.00 8.25 -16.57
CA THR A 143 -20.86 7.85 -17.70
C THR A 143 -20.77 8.81 -18.87
N GLU A 144 -20.63 10.11 -18.64
CA GLU A 144 -20.45 11.10 -19.68
C GLU A 144 -19.17 10.86 -20.51
N LEU A 145 -18.07 10.49 -19.87
CA LEU A 145 -16.85 10.11 -20.60
C LEU A 145 -17.10 8.88 -21.47
N TYR A 146 -17.77 7.84 -20.94
CA TYR A 146 -18.04 6.63 -21.71
C TYR A 146 -18.92 6.92 -22.95
N ASP A 147 -19.84 7.86 -22.85
CA ASP A 147 -20.70 8.26 -23.97
C ASP A 147 -19.90 9.03 -25.04
N LEU A 148 -18.95 9.85 -24.65
CA LEU A 148 -18.01 10.52 -25.58
C LEU A 148 -17.14 9.50 -26.33
N LEU A 149 -16.74 8.41 -25.67
CA LEU A 149 -15.88 7.37 -26.24
C LEU A 149 -16.64 6.32 -27.07
N ALA A 150 -17.96 6.40 -27.12
CA ALA A 150 -18.79 5.40 -27.80
C ALA A 150 -18.39 5.15 -29.27
N GLY A 151 -18.33 3.89 -29.64
CA GLY A 151 -17.98 3.42 -30.98
C GLY A 151 -16.48 3.33 -31.26
N TYR A 152 -15.61 3.62 -30.28
CA TYR A 152 -14.19 3.28 -30.32
C TYR A 152 -13.91 2.02 -29.51
N GLN A 153 -12.80 1.34 -29.82
CA GLN A 153 -12.18 0.38 -28.91
C GLN A 153 -11.26 1.14 -27.97
N VAL A 154 -11.55 1.08 -26.69
CA VAL A 154 -10.90 1.94 -25.68
C VAL A 154 -10.21 1.12 -24.62
N GLU A 155 -9.00 1.52 -24.31
CA GLU A 155 -8.26 1.10 -23.11
C GLU A 155 -8.08 2.31 -22.20
N ILE A 156 -8.54 2.23 -20.96
CA ILE A 156 -8.34 3.27 -19.96
C ILE A 156 -7.25 2.84 -18.99
N PHE A 157 -6.32 3.72 -18.67
CA PHE A 157 -5.37 3.57 -17.60
C PHE A 157 -5.63 4.61 -16.51
N SER A 158 -5.77 4.14 -15.28
CA SER A 158 -5.99 4.98 -14.11
C SER A 158 -5.12 4.55 -12.94
N ALA A 159 -5.10 5.33 -11.86
CA ALA A 159 -4.26 5.14 -10.67
C ALA A 159 -5.00 5.54 -9.39
N HIS A 160 -4.42 6.41 -8.54
CA HIS A 160 -4.99 7.01 -7.33
C HIS A 160 -5.34 6.02 -6.20
N ALA A 161 -5.87 4.85 -6.53
CA ALA A 161 -6.37 3.91 -5.53
C ALA A 161 -5.27 3.19 -4.75
N HIS A 162 -4.01 3.27 -5.19
CA HIS A 162 -2.89 2.48 -4.67
C HIS A 162 -3.25 0.99 -4.57
N ALA A 163 -3.92 0.49 -5.57
CA ALA A 163 -4.37 -0.89 -5.69
C ALA A 163 -4.51 -1.24 -7.18
N ASN A 164 -4.34 -2.52 -7.51
CA ASN A 164 -4.60 -3.01 -8.86
C ASN A 164 -6.04 -3.50 -8.96
N PHE A 165 -6.73 -3.07 -9.99
CA PHE A 165 -7.96 -3.71 -10.43
C PHE A 165 -8.23 -3.40 -11.89
N SER A 166 -8.76 -4.38 -12.61
CA SER A 166 -9.12 -4.25 -14.02
C SER A 166 -10.59 -4.56 -14.21
N ASP A 167 -11.27 -3.86 -15.11
CA ASP A 167 -12.71 -3.99 -15.28
C ASP A 167 -13.14 -3.79 -16.73
N GLN A 168 -14.02 -4.67 -17.22
CA GLN A 168 -14.73 -4.45 -18.46
C GLN A 168 -15.90 -3.50 -18.21
N ILE A 169 -15.69 -2.20 -18.50
CA ILE A 169 -16.68 -1.14 -18.25
C ILE A 169 -17.89 -1.28 -19.19
N ARG A 170 -17.61 -1.39 -20.49
CA ARG A 170 -18.55 -1.65 -21.59
C ARG A 170 -17.89 -2.66 -22.54
N PRO A 171 -18.60 -3.29 -23.45
CA PRO A 171 -17.99 -4.26 -24.38
C PRO A 171 -16.80 -3.75 -25.19
N ASP A 172 -16.73 -2.44 -25.37
CA ASP A 172 -15.70 -1.71 -26.12
C ASP A 172 -14.78 -0.85 -25.24
N ILE A 173 -14.98 -0.82 -23.92
CA ILE A 173 -14.19 -0.03 -22.96
C ILE A 173 -13.67 -0.94 -21.85
N TYR A 174 -12.36 -1.08 -21.75
CA TYR A 174 -11.67 -1.80 -20.68
C TYR A 174 -10.80 -0.83 -19.88
N GLU A 175 -10.87 -0.88 -18.56
CA GLU A 175 -10.07 -0.03 -17.66
C GLU A 175 -9.12 -0.86 -16.81
N ARG A 176 -7.88 -0.38 -16.69
CA ARG A 176 -6.85 -0.86 -15.78
C ARG A 176 -6.49 0.23 -14.80
N THR A 177 -6.81 0.02 -13.54
CA THR A 177 -6.31 0.84 -12.44
C THR A 177 -5.05 0.19 -11.89
N LEU A 178 -3.98 0.96 -11.80
CA LEU A 178 -2.67 0.48 -11.42
C LEU A 178 -2.32 0.92 -10.00
N GLY A 179 -1.70 0.01 -9.27
CA GLY A 179 -1.06 0.33 -7.99
C GLY A 179 0.10 1.29 -8.15
N GLY A 180 0.42 2.01 -7.10
CA GLY A 180 1.51 2.98 -7.07
C GLY A 180 2.89 2.33 -7.13
N LEU A 181 3.80 2.97 -7.85
CA LEU A 181 5.22 2.61 -7.84
C LEU A 181 5.83 2.74 -6.44
N CYS A 182 5.30 3.67 -5.64
CA CYS A 182 5.67 3.91 -4.25
C CYS A 182 4.97 2.99 -3.24
N GLY A 183 4.03 2.14 -3.69
CA GLY A 183 3.20 1.32 -2.80
C GLY A 183 2.05 2.10 -2.17
N THR A 184 1.66 1.73 -0.95
CA THR A 184 0.51 2.29 -0.22
C THR A 184 0.61 3.80 -0.03
N PHE A 185 1.77 4.27 0.42
CA PHE A 185 2.14 5.69 0.48
C PHE A 185 3.66 5.81 0.35
N TRP A 186 4.16 6.97 -0.03
CA TRP A 186 5.58 7.25 -0.27
C TRP A 186 6.52 6.85 0.89
N SER A 187 5.99 6.60 2.07
CA SER A 187 6.79 6.31 3.27
C SER A 187 7.28 4.88 3.42
N GLN A 188 6.73 3.89 2.68
CA GLN A 188 6.92 2.49 3.07
C GLN A 188 7.36 1.52 1.96
N ASN A 189 7.21 1.84 0.68
CA ASN A 189 7.73 1.12 -0.51
C ASN A 189 7.64 -0.42 -0.49
N ARG A 190 6.62 -1.03 0.13
CA ARG A 190 6.53 -2.49 0.23
C ARG A 190 5.49 -3.11 -0.68
N ALA A 191 4.27 -2.61 -0.60
CA ALA A 191 3.15 -3.07 -1.38
C ALA A 191 2.07 -1.99 -1.44
N ASN A 192 1.14 -2.16 -2.32
CA ASN A 192 -0.08 -1.37 -2.42
C ASN A 192 -1.11 -1.83 -1.38
N HIS A 193 -2.21 -1.10 -1.23
CA HIS A 193 -3.27 -1.37 -0.25
C HIS A 193 -3.85 -2.78 -0.34
N ASP A 194 -3.88 -3.37 -1.51
CA ASP A 194 -4.42 -4.69 -1.85
C ASP A 194 -3.38 -5.81 -1.83
N GLY A 195 -2.15 -5.51 -1.43
CA GLY A 195 -1.03 -6.44 -1.43
C GLY A 195 -0.32 -6.59 -2.76
N THR A 196 -0.76 -5.91 -3.81
CA THR A 196 0.00 -5.84 -5.07
C THR A 196 1.37 -5.22 -4.80
N PRO A 197 2.49 -5.86 -5.21
CA PRO A 197 3.82 -5.27 -5.03
C PRO A 197 3.95 -3.91 -5.70
N CYS A 198 4.85 -3.06 -5.24
CA CYS A 198 5.26 -1.86 -5.97
C CYS A 198 5.65 -2.23 -7.40
N GLY A 199 5.14 -1.51 -8.39
CA GLY A 199 5.36 -1.89 -9.78
C GLY A 199 4.66 -0.99 -10.80
N TYR A 200 4.56 -1.49 -12.01
CA TYR A 200 3.97 -0.77 -13.15
C TYR A 200 3.41 -1.74 -14.19
N GLY A 201 2.47 -1.29 -14.99
CA GLY A 201 1.96 -2.05 -16.13
C GLY A 201 2.91 -2.01 -17.32
N VAL A 202 3.02 -3.10 -18.04
CA VAL A 202 3.76 -3.18 -19.32
C VAL A 202 2.81 -3.64 -20.41
N ALA A 203 2.49 -2.76 -21.34
CA ALA A 203 1.72 -3.06 -22.52
C ALA A 203 2.62 -3.22 -23.76
N LEU A 204 2.44 -4.29 -24.50
CA LEU A 204 3.11 -4.49 -25.79
C LEU A 204 2.14 -4.15 -26.93
N VAL A 205 2.60 -3.29 -27.82
CA VAL A 205 1.81 -2.85 -28.97
C VAL A 205 2.38 -3.46 -30.23
N ASP A 206 1.53 -4.12 -31.01
CA ASP A 206 1.80 -4.46 -32.40
C ASP A 206 1.08 -3.45 -33.30
N PRO A 207 1.79 -2.51 -33.96
CA PRO A 207 1.15 -1.49 -34.78
C PRO A 207 0.42 -2.04 -36.00
N THR A 208 0.63 -3.32 -36.33
CA THR A 208 -0.08 -4.01 -37.45
C THR A 208 -1.39 -4.65 -37.02
N GLN A 209 -1.64 -4.76 -35.71
CA GLN A 209 -2.87 -5.35 -35.15
C GLN A 209 -3.73 -4.27 -34.49
N ALA A 210 -4.77 -3.84 -35.16
CA ALA A 210 -5.51 -2.63 -34.89
C ALA A 210 -6.44 -2.65 -33.65
N LYS A 211 -6.53 -3.72 -32.84
CA LYS A 211 -7.62 -3.83 -31.87
C LYS A 211 -7.24 -3.93 -30.41
N HIS A 212 -6.08 -4.46 -30.03
CA HIS A 212 -5.69 -4.69 -28.64
C HIS A 212 -4.18 -4.61 -28.48
N PHE A 213 -3.71 -4.48 -27.23
CA PHE A 213 -2.33 -4.79 -26.95
C PHE A 213 -2.05 -6.24 -27.34
N SER A 214 -0.88 -6.51 -27.87
CA SER A 214 -0.46 -7.89 -28.18
C SER A 214 -0.12 -8.67 -26.91
N ASP A 215 0.13 -7.95 -25.82
CA ASP A 215 0.40 -8.50 -24.50
C ASP A 215 0.28 -7.41 -23.44
N TYR A 216 -0.06 -7.80 -22.20
CA TYR A 216 -0.03 -6.94 -21.03
C TYR A 216 0.31 -7.76 -19.79
N TYR A 217 1.08 -7.18 -18.87
CA TYR A 217 1.37 -7.77 -17.57
C TYR A 217 1.77 -6.69 -16.55
N TYR A 218 1.51 -6.95 -15.28
CA TYR A 218 2.01 -6.13 -14.21
C TYR A 218 3.46 -6.50 -13.89
N LYS A 219 4.36 -5.53 -13.84
CA LYS A 219 5.77 -5.71 -13.55
C LYS A 219 6.08 -5.25 -12.12
N SER A 220 6.19 -6.19 -11.21
CA SER A 220 6.65 -5.93 -9.85
C SER A 220 8.13 -5.53 -9.84
N LEU A 221 8.49 -4.51 -9.07
CA LEU A 221 9.88 -4.06 -8.92
C LEU A 221 10.76 -5.18 -8.35
N GLY A 222 11.94 -5.35 -8.95
CA GLY A 222 12.90 -6.37 -8.53
C GLY A 222 12.46 -7.82 -8.73
N ARG A 223 11.35 -8.08 -9.43
CA ARG A 223 10.84 -9.43 -9.71
C ARG A 223 10.83 -9.72 -11.20
N GLU A 224 10.84 -11.00 -11.56
CA GLU A 224 10.68 -11.42 -12.95
C GLU A 224 9.24 -11.17 -13.44
N ARG A 225 9.07 -11.17 -14.77
CA ARG A 225 7.76 -10.97 -15.40
C ARG A 225 6.69 -11.93 -14.90
N ASP A 226 7.06 -13.19 -14.67
CA ASP A 226 6.12 -14.26 -14.32
C ASP A 226 5.66 -14.20 -12.86
N TYR A 227 6.18 -13.28 -12.07
CA TYR A 227 5.71 -13.03 -10.71
C TYR A 227 4.40 -12.24 -10.74
N GLN A 228 3.28 -12.93 -11.01
CA GLN A 228 1.95 -12.34 -11.16
C GLN A 228 1.03 -12.65 -9.99
N MET A 229 1.49 -13.45 -9.03
CA MET A 229 0.70 -13.83 -7.85
C MET A 229 1.59 -14.21 -6.68
N LYS A 230 1.00 -14.21 -5.48
CA LYS A 230 1.59 -14.78 -4.26
C LYS A 230 0.64 -15.74 -3.59
N ILE A 231 1.19 -16.87 -3.13
CA ILE A 231 0.48 -17.88 -2.35
C ILE A 231 0.90 -17.72 -0.89
N TYR A 232 -0.08 -17.68 -0.01
CA TYR A 232 0.09 -17.69 1.44
C TYR A 232 -0.39 -19.03 1.98
N SER A 233 0.46 -19.72 2.75
CA SER A 233 0.12 -20.97 3.43
C SER A 233 -1.09 -20.79 4.36
N MET A 234 -1.67 -21.89 4.81
CA MET A 234 -2.75 -21.84 5.81
C MET A 234 -2.32 -21.19 7.13
N ASN A 235 -1.01 -21.14 7.40
CA ASN A 235 -0.43 -20.49 8.56
C ASN A 235 -0.32 -18.96 8.40
N GLU A 236 -0.26 -18.48 7.17
CA GLU A 236 -0.12 -17.04 6.83
C GLU A 236 -1.47 -16.42 6.44
N SER A 237 -2.40 -17.24 5.97
CA SER A 237 -3.70 -16.80 5.47
C SER A 237 -4.53 -16.09 6.54
N ARG A 238 -5.24 -15.04 6.13
CA ARG A 238 -6.23 -14.34 6.94
C ARG A 238 -7.50 -15.15 7.21
N VAL A 239 -7.70 -16.24 6.47
CA VAL A 239 -8.88 -17.11 6.58
C VAL A 239 -8.47 -18.47 7.09
N ALA A 240 -8.90 -18.79 8.30
CA ALA A 240 -8.57 -20.05 8.96
C ALA A 240 -8.83 -21.25 8.06
N SER A 241 -7.91 -22.21 8.07
CA SER A 241 -7.98 -23.46 7.30
C SER A 241 -8.01 -23.30 5.78
N ASN A 242 -7.70 -22.11 5.26
CA ASN A 242 -7.57 -21.89 3.83
C ASN A 242 -6.17 -21.38 3.47
N LEU A 243 -5.67 -21.81 2.34
CA LEU A 243 -4.57 -21.18 1.64
C LEU A 243 -5.13 -19.98 0.91
N GLN A 244 -4.44 -18.85 0.96
CA GLN A 244 -4.85 -17.61 0.33
C GLN A 244 -3.93 -17.28 -0.85
N VAL A 245 -4.51 -16.80 -1.94
CA VAL A 245 -3.77 -16.41 -3.15
C VAL A 245 -4.17 -15.01 -3.54
N ASN A 246 -3.19 -14.15 -3.82
CA ASN A 246 -3.37 -12.83 -4.36
C ASN A 246 -2.85 -12.82 -5.81
N ILE A 247 -3.67 -12.40 -6.79
CA ILE A 247 -3.34 -12.35 -8.23
C ILE A 247 -3.48 -10.91 -8.72
N TRP A 248 -2.36 -10.22 -8.97
CA TRP A 248 -2.30 -8.76 -9.10
C TRP A 248 -3.18 -8.14 -10.18
N ASP A 249 -3.24 -8.74 -11.36
CA ASP A 249 -3.90 -8.17 -12.54
C ASP A 249 -5.20 -8.91 -12.91
N TRP A 250 -5.76 -9.65 -11.96
CA TRP A 250 -6.96 -10.44 -12.18
C TRP A 250 -8.20 -9.57 -12.39
N ASP A 251 -9.05 -9.97 -13.33
CA ASP A 251 -10.41 -9.47 -13.49
C ASP A 251 -11.41 -10.62 -13.71
N PRO A 252 -12.69 -10.43 -13.41
CA PRO A 252 -13.69 -11.49 -13.48
C PRO A 252 -14.04 -11.93 -14.92
N GLY A 253 -13.68 -11.14 -15.94
CA GLY A 253 -14.09 -11.38 -17.33
C GLY A 253 -13.05 -12.11 -18.17
N THR A 254 -11.78 -11.92 -17.87
CA THR A 254 -10.70 -12.38 -18.75
C THR A 254 -9.76 -13.41 -18.15
N TRP A 255 -9.87 -13.70 -16.86
CA TRP A 255 -9.00 -14.67 -16.21
C TRP A 255 -9.71 -15.95 -15.82
N THR A 256 -8.98 -17.07 -15.93
CA THR A 256 -9.35 -18.36 -15.34
C THR A 256 -8.26 -18.81 -14.37
N VAL A 257 -8.65 -19.29 -13.20
CA VAL A 257 -7.73 -19.76 -12.16
C VAL A 257 -8.05 -21.21 -11.84
N LYS A 258 -7.00 -22.05 -11.77
CA LYS A 258 -7.07 -23.46 -11.35
C LYS A 258 -6.10 -23.73 -10.24
N TRP A 259 -6.36 -24.76 -9.47
CA TRP A 259 -5.45 -25.20 -8.45
C TRP A 259 -5.24 -26.71 -8.44
N TYR A 260 -4.08 -27.12 -7.96
CA TYR A 260 -3.64 -28.51 -7.92
C TYR A 260 -3.12 -28.82 -6.51
N GLU A 261 -3.46 -29.99 -6.00
CA GLU A 261 -3.02 -30.50 -4.72
C GLU A 261 -2.21 -31.78 -4.96
N ASN A 262 -0.95 -31.80 -4.54
CA ASN A 262 -0.04 -32.93 -4.76
C ASN A 262 -0.01 -33.45 -6.22
N GLY A 263 -0.13 -32.50 -7.19
CA GLY A 263 -0.17 -32.79 -8.62
C GLY A 263 -1.55 -33.15 -9.19
N VAL A 264 -2.57 -33.29 -8.35
CA VAL A 264 -3.94 -33.62 -8.78
C VAL A 264 -4.71 -32.33 -9.08
N ASP A 265 -5.31 -32.22 -10.27
CA ASP A 265 -6.19 -31.11 -10.66
C ASP A 265 -7.44 -31.11 -9.77
N LYS A 266 -7.68 -30.02 -9.08
CA LYS A 266 -8.84 -29.79 -8.18
C LYS A 266 -9.91 -28.91 -8.83
N GLY A 267 -9.66 -28.51 -10.09
CA GLY A 267 -10.60 -27.72 -10.88
C GLY A 267 -10.41 -26.20 -10.74
N ALA A 268 -11.44 -25.47 -11.13
CA ALA A 268 -11.45 -24.03 -11.11
C ALA A 268 -11.44 -23.48 -9.68
N LEU A 269 -10.70 -22.38 -9.49
CA LEU A 269 -10.68 -21.62 -8.25
C LEU A 269 -11.39 -20.28 -8.50
N ALA A 270 -12.47 -20.05 -7.77
CA ALA A 270 -13.22 -18.80 -7.82
C ALA A 270 -12.59 -17.77 -6.85
N PRO A 271 -12.72 -16.45 -7.15
CA PRO A 271 -12.32 -15.42 -6.21
C PRO A 271 -13.14 -15.55 -4.91
N SER A 272 -12.54 -15.11 -3.82
CA SER A 272 -13.25 -15.08 -2.54
C SER A 272 -14.42 -14.09 -2.61
N LEU A 273 -15.61 -14.55 -2.21
CA LEU A 273 -16.76 -13.66 -2.04
C LEU A 273 -16.70 -12.85 -0.74
N SER A 274 -15.82 -13.24 0.17
CA SER A 274 -15.52 -12.47 1.37
C SER A 274 -14.44 -11.45 1.03
N ASN A 275 -14.70 -10.21 1.39
CA ASN A 275 -13.69 -9.18 1.30
C ASN A 275 -12.60 -9.48 2.33
N ILE A 276 -11.42 -9.80 1.85
CA ILE A 276 -10.25 -10.12 2.68
C ILE A 276 -9.05 -9.30 2.24
N GLU A 277 -8.27 -8.93 3.23
CA GLU A 277 -7.01 -8.22 3.03
C GLU A 277 -5.91 -9.19 2.66
N ASP A 278 -4.88 -8.65 2.01
CA ASP A 278 -3.62 -9.35 1.81
C ASP A 278 -2.91 -9.59 3.15
N PRO A 279 -2.42 -10.81 3.43
CA PRO A 279 -1.76 -11.11 4.70
C PRO A 279 -0.54 -10.26 5.00
N ASP A 280 0.31 -9.96 4.02
CA ASP A 280 1.51 -9.14 4.24
C ASP A 280 1.14 -7.71 4.60
N VAL A 281 0.21 -7.11 3.86
CA VAL A 281 -0.23 -5.73 4.09
C VAL A 281 -0.99 -5.62 5.40
N TYR A 282 -1.89 -6.57 5.67
CA TYR A 282 -2.59 -6.62 6.93
C TYR A 282 -1.64 -6.71 8.13
N ASN A 283 -0.70 -7.65 8.10
CA ASN A 283 0.27 -7.82 9.17
C ASN A 283 1.21 -6.62 9.29
N TYR A 284 1.57 -6.02 8.16
CA TYR A 284 2.45 -4.86 8.15
C TYR A 284 1.81 -3.63 8.78
N TYR A 285 0.55 -3.37 8.46
CA TYR A 285 -0.21 -2.22 8.97
C TYR A 285 -1.12 -2.57 10.15
N LEU A 286 -0.95 -3.75 10.75
CA LEU A 286 -1.71 -4.22 11.92
C LEU A 286 -3.24 -4.16 11.72
N GLY A 287 -3.70 -4.40 10.50
CA GLY A 287 -5.11 -4.35 10.15
C GLY A 287 -5.71 -2.95 10.09
N ASP A 288 -4.89 -1.90 10.09
CA ASP A 288 -5.39 -0.53 9.87
C ASP A 288 -6.06 -0.43 8.49
N ALA A 289 -7.38 -0.27 8.49
CA ALA A 289 -8.20 -0.20 7.28
C ALA A 289 -7.90 1.02 6.39
N ALA A 290 -7.15 2.00 6.88
CA ALA A 290 -6.68 3.10 6.05
C ALA A 290 -5.60 2.62 5.06
N PHE A 291 -4.82 1.59 5.44
CA PHE A 291 -3.67 1.10 4.69
C PHE A 291 -3.85 -0.31 4.14
N ALA A 292 -4.40 -1.25 4.93
CA ALA A 292 -4.72 -2.59 4.48
C ALA A 292 -6.17 -2.64 4.00
N LYS A 293 -6.37 -2.74 2.70
CA LYS A 293 -7.72 -2.77 2.11
C LYS A 293 -8.06 -4.14 1.57
N VAL A 294 -9.32 -4.46 1.67
CA VAL A 294 -9.87 -5.68 1.06
C VAL A 294 -9.76 -5.63 -0.46
N SER A 295 -9.59 -6.80 -1.06
CA SER A 295 -9.43 -6.94 -2.50
C SER A 295 -10.37 -8.01 -3.07
N ASP A 296 -10.82 -7.82 -4.31
CA ASP A 296 -11.65 -8.77 -5.05
C ASP A 296 -10.82 -9.76 -5.91
N HIS A 297 -9.50 -9.62 -5.90
CA HIS A 297 -8.59 -10.56 -6.57
C HIS A 297 -7.88 -11.52 -5.60
N MET A 298 -8.50 -11.75 -4.44
CA MET A 298 -8.10 -12.78 -3.47
C MET A 298 -8.84 -14.08 -3.73
N PHE A 299 -8.11 -15.19 -3.64
CA PHE A 299 -8.65 -16.53 -3.82
C PHE A 299 -8.37 -17.38 -2.59
N LEU A 300 -9.28 -18.33 -2.32
CA LEU A 300 -9.15 -19.27 -1.21
C LEU A 300 -9.30 -20.68 -1.71
N CYS A 301 -8.38 -21.56 -1.32
CA CYS A 301 -8.57 -23.01 -1.46
C CYS A 301 -8.27 -23.70 -0.13
N LYS A 302 -8.81 -24.90 0.05
CA LYS A 302 -8.68 -25.68 1.28
C LYS A 302 -7.93 -27.00 1.00
N PRO A 303 -6.59 -26.94 0.94
CA PRO A 303 -5.80 -28.18 0.77
C PRO A 303 -5.76 -29.00 2.04
N GLN A 304 -5.27 -30.24 1.92
CA GLN A 304 -4.89 -31.02 3.08
C GLN A 304 -3.66 -30.40 3.76
N PRO A 305 -3.51 -30.57 5.08
CA PRO A 305 -2.30 -30.14 5.79
C PRO A 305 -1.05 -30.66 5.09
N HIS A 306 -0.04 -29.77 5.00
CA HIS A 306 1.26 -30.09 4.39
C HIS A 306 1.24 -30.52 2.91
N ALA A 307 0.12 -30.32 2.23
CA ALA A 307 0.05 -30.59 0.79
C ALA A 307 0.92 -29.61 -0.01
N LYS A 308 1.49 -30.11 -1.10
CA LYS A 308 2.06 -29.24 -2.14
C LYS A 308 0.93 -28.66 -2.97
N VAL A 309 0.89 -27.34 -3.11
CA VAL A 309 -0.16 -26.66 -3.88
C VAL A 309 0.44 -25.85 -5.01
N ARG A 310 -0.16 -25.98 -6.19
CA ARG A 310 0.15 -25.18 -7.38
C ARG A 310 -1.08 -24.46 -7.84
N ILE A 311 -0.91 -23.18 -8.19
CA ILE A 311 -1.95 -22.32 -8.76
C ILE A 311 -1.55 -22.02 -10.20
N GLU A 312 -2.50 -22.13 -11.13
CA GLU A 312 -2.39 -21.69 -12.51
C GLU A 312 -3.41 -20.58 -12.77
N ALA A 313 -2.96 -19.41 -13.14
CA ALA A 313 -3.80 -18.28 -13.51
C ALA A 313 -3.56 -17.94 -14.98
N THR A 314 -4.60 -18.06 -15.79
CA THR A 314 -4.54 -17.80 -17.22
C THR A 314 -5.28 -16.52 -17.57
N ASN A 315 -4.55 -15.55 -18.11
CA ASN A 315 -5.16 -14.41 -18.78
C ASN A 315 -5.60 -14.85 -20.19
N ASN A 316 -6.90 -15.03 -20.38
CA ASN A 316 -7.46 -15.55 -21.64
C ASN A 316 -7.39 -14.50 -22.76
N LEU A 317 -7.31 -13.21 -22.43
CA LEU A 317 -7.21 -12.13 -23.42
C LEU A 317 -5.90 -12.25 -24.22
N PHE A 318 -4.81 -12.64 -23.55
CA PHE A 318 -3.48 -12.77 -24.17
C PHE A 318 -3.01 -14.23 -24.29
N GLY A 319 -3.82 -15.21 -23.81
CA GLY A 319 -3.45 -16.62 -23.81
C GLY A 319 -2.21 -16.93 -22.96
N LYS A 320 -2.00 -16.18 -21.86
CA LYS A 320 -0.84 -16.32 -20.99
C LYS A 320 -1.23 -17.01 -19.68
N THR A 321 -0.50 -18.07 -19.35
CA THR A 321 -0.66 -18.77 -18.07
C THR A 321 0.56 -18.48 -17.18
N TYR A 322 0.27 -18.06 -15.97
CA TYR A 322 1.24 -17.85 -14.90
C TYR A 322 1.03 -18.94 -13.84
N THR A 323 2.12 -19.37 -13.23
CA THR A 323 2.10 -20.45 -12.26
C THR A 323 2.85 -20.05 -11.00
N ALA A 324 2.26 -20.32 -9.86
CA ALA A 324 2.94 -20.24 -8.56
C ALA A 324 2.76 -21.55 -7.80
N GLU A 325 3.71 -21.87 -6.95
CA GLU A 325 3.72 -23.13 -6.21
C GLU A 325 4.20 -22.91 -4.78
N ILE A 326 3.58 -23.61 -3.82
CA ILE A 326 4.03 -23.70 -2.44
C ILE A 326 4.26 -25.18 -2.12
N ALA A 327 5.43 -25.49 -1.59
CA ALA A 327 5.82 -26.88 -1.29
C ALA A 327 5.07 -27.47 -0.09
N ASP A 328 4.62 -26.61 0.82
CA ASP A 328 3.91 -26.97 2.04
C ASP A 328 2.77 -25.97 2.29
N ALA A 329 1.54 -26.44 2.20
CA ALA A 329 0.34 -25.63 2.48
C ALA A 329 0.21 -25.25 3.96
N GLY A 330 1.00 -25.82 4.84
CA GLY A 330 0.91 -25.60 6.28
C GLY A 330 -0.23 -26.36 6.95
N THR A 331 -0.60 -25.93 8.14
CA THR A 331 -1.69 -26.52 8.93
C THR A 331 -2.74 -25.47 9.28
N PRO A 332 -4.02 -25.87 9.36
CA PRO A 332 -5.07 -24.95 9.78
C PRO A 332 -4.80 -24.36 11.17
N GLY A 333 -4.93 -23.06 11.31
CA GLY A 333 -5.02 -22.41 12.63
C GLY A 333 -3.71 -21.90 13.24
N GLN A 334 -2.62 -21.85 12.47
CA GLN A 334 -1.40 -21.18 12.94
C GLN A 334 -1.03 -20.02 12.01
N VAL A 335 -1.45 -18.82 12.34
CA VAL A 335 -0.81 -17.61 11.78
C VAL A 335 0.64 -17.62 12.29
N VAL A 336 1.63 -17.65 11.38
CA VAL A 336 3.04 -17.52 11.78
C VAL A 336 3.27 -16.05 12.12
N VAL A 337 3.09 -15.75 13.38
CA VAL A 337 3.49 -14.44 13.90
C VAL A 337 4.98 -14.52 14.20
N PRO A 338 5.82 -13.60 13.68
CA PRO A 338 7.22 -13.57 14.05
C PRO A 338 7.37 -13.53 15.57
N THR A 339 8.07 -14.51 16.12
CA THR A 339 8.26 -14.69 17.55
C THR A 339 9.74 -14.71 17.88
N ALA A 340 10.10 -14.10 19.00
CA ALA A 340 11.38 -14.38 19.63
C ALA A 340 11.39 -15.79 20.25
N MET A 341 12.58 -16.34 20.45
CA MET A 341 12.76 -17.65 21.05
C MET A 341 13.73 -17.58 22.21
N PHE A 342 13.58 -18.50 23.15
CA PHE A 342 14.57 -18.65 24.22
C PHE A 342 15.85 -19.30 23.70
N GLU A 343 16.97 -18.84 24.19
CA GLU A 343 18.28 -19.43 23.95
C GLU A 343 18.75 -20.18 25.19
N GLN A 344 19.51 -21.26 25.00
CA GLN A 344 20.07 -22.02 26.10
C GLN A 344 21.46 -21.49 26.45
N PHE A 345 21.63 -21.02 27.68
CA PHE A 345 22.88 -20.55 28.20
C PHE A 345 23.13 -21.16 29.59
N GLU A 346 24.26 -21.82 29.78
CA GLU A 346 24.66 -22.49 31.04
C GLU A 346 23.53 -23.34 31.66
N GLY A 347 22.83 -24.11 30.82
CA GLY A 347 21.72 -24.99 31.25
C GLY A 347 20.41 -24.26 31.60
N LYS A 348 20.34 -22.94 31.42
CA LYS A 348 19.12 -22.13 31.59
C LYS A 348 18.59 -21.67 30.23
N TRP A 349 17.29 -21.49 30.14
CA TRP A 349 16.65 -20.88 28.98
C TRP A 349 16.48 -19.39 29.25
N LEU A 350 17.05 -18.55 28.37
CA LEU A 350 17.08 -17.11 28.48
C LEU A 350 16.55 -16.47 27.21
N TYR A 351 15.97 -15.33 27.35
CA TYR A 351 15.77 -14.34 26.26
C TYR A 351 16.32 -13.01 26.76
N SER A 352 17.10 -12.33 25.96
CA SER A 352 17.65 -11.02 26.27
C SER A 352 17.52 -10.12 25.05
N GLU A 353 17.20 -8.88 25.27
CA GLU A 353 17.15 -7.83 24.25
C GLU A 353 17.67 -6.53 24.85
N ASP A 354 18.66 -5.95 24.22
CA ASP A 354 19.29 -4.68 24.65
C ASP A 354 18.97 -3.51 23.73
N PHE A 355 18.23 -3.76 22.64
CA PHE A 355 17.82 -2.79 21.63
C PHE A 355 18.96 -2.14 20.84
N ASN A 356 20.19 -2.54 21.03
CA ASN A 356 21.39 -1.96 20.42
C ASN A 356 21.51 -2.22 18.91
N THR A 357 20.65 -3.05 18.35
CA THR A 357 20.50 -3.25 16.90
C THR A 357 19.69 -2.13 16.23
N LEU A 358 19.03 -1.27 17.00
CA LEU A 358 18.30 -0.12 16.47
C LEU A 358 19.25 0.95 15.95
N PRO A 359 18.87 1.70 14.88
CA PRO A 359 19.77 2.66 14.26
C PRO A 359 20.08 3.82 15.20
N ALA A 360 21.37 4.17 15.31
CA ALA A 360 21.82 5.38 15.98
C ALA A 360 21.49 6.61 15.11
N PRO A 361 20.83 7.66 15.64
CA PRO A 361 20.52 8.84 14.85
C PRO A 361 21.77 9.70 14.64
N ALA A 362 21.90 10.28 13.45
CA ALA A 362 22.93 11.26 13.14
C ALA A 362 22.59 12.68 13.66
N THR A 363 21.35 12.90 14.07
CA THR A 363 20.80 14.17 14.57
C THR A 363 19.96 13.91 15.81
N ALA A 364 19.64 14.95 16.57
CA ALA A 364 18.84 14.85 17.80
C ALA A 364 17.47 14.19 17.61
N THR A 365 16.93 14.21 16.39
CA THR A 365 15.71 13.51 16.01
C THR A 365 15.83 13.02 14.58
N ALA A 366 15.60 11.73 14.35
CA ALA A 366 15.56 11.12 13.02
C ALA A 366 14.44 10.09 12.96
N ALA A 367 13.79 9.94 11.79
CA ALA A 367 12.88 8.82 11.56
C ALA A 367 13.66 7.50 11.60
N PHE A 368 13.03 6.44 12.10
CA PHE A 368 13.58 5.10 11.95
C PHE A 368 12.49 4.13 11.47
N PRO A 369 12.83 3.17 10.62
CA PRO A 369 11.87 2.18 10.15
C PRO A 369 11.56 1.18 11.27
N TRP A 370 10.28 0.91 11.49
CA TRP A 370 9.83 -0.16 12.37
C TRP A 370 8.92 -1.12 11.64
N THR A 371 9.13 -2.40 11.85
CA THR A 371 8.24 -3.47 11.39
C THR A 371 8.08 -4.46 12.51
N ASP A 372 6.84 -4.63 12.95
CA ASP A 372 6.49 -5.53 14.03
C ASP A 372 6.96 -6.95 13.79
N GLY A 373 7.55 -7.52 14.83
CA GLY A 373 8.13 -8.84 14.81
C GLY A 373 9.42 -8.99 14.00
N SER A 374 9.80 -8.01 13.19
CA SER A 374 10.92 -8.10 12.23
C SER A 374 12.05 -7.12 12.52
N THR A 375 11.77 -5.86 12.90
CA THR A 375 12.83 -4.88 13.25
C THR A 375 13.65 -5.39 14.42
N ILE A 376 12.97 -5.86 15.46
CA ILE A 376 13.53 -6.70 16.52
C ILE A 376 12.64 -7.92 16.60
N LYS A 377 13.25 -9.10 16.51
CA LYS A 377 12.52 -10.36 16.37
C LYS A 377 11.52 -10.57 17.51
N GLY A 378 10.25 -10.66 17.14
CA GLY A 378 9.13 -10.87 18.05
C GLY A 378 8.60 -9.62 18.73
N TRP A 379 9.29 -8.47 18.67
CA TRP A 379 8.84 -7.22 19.28
C TRP A 379 7.79 -6.51 18.44
N ARG A 380 6.79 -5.97 19.12
CA ARG A 380 5.65 -5.29 18.53
C ARG A 380 5.35 -4.00 19.27
N MET A 381 4.72 -3.07 18.57
CA MET A 381 4.28 -1.78 19.12
C MET A 381 2.85 -1.49 18.68
N ASP A 382 2.08 -0.89 19.60
CA ASP A 382 0.74 -0.39 19.32
C ASP A 382 0.47 0.90 20.11
N CYS A 383 -0.54 1.66 19.72
CA CYS A 383 -0.91 2.87 20.45
C CYS A 383 -2.36 3.26 20.24
N VAL A 384 -2.90 3.98 21.23
CA VAL A 384 -4.19 4.65 21.09
C VAL A 384 -3.96 6.04 20.51
N LEU A 385 -4.44 6.26 19.29
CA LEU A 385 -4.33 7.53 18.58
C LEU A 385 -5.59 8.39 18.75
N LYS A 386 -5.40 9.70 18.74
CA LYS A 386 -6.50 10.63 18.51
C LYS A 386 -6.94 10.50 17.03
N SER A 387 -8.25 10.58 16.78
CA SER A 387 -8.79 10.55 15.41
C SER A 387 -8.05 11.55 14.49
N GLY A 388 -7.62 11.08 13.32
CA GLY A 388 -6.83 11.85 12.36
C GLY A 388 -5.34 11.96 12.67
N SER A 389 -4.84 11.24 13.68
CA SER A 389 -3.40 11.16 13.98
C SER A 389 -2.81 9.85 13.45
N SER A 390 -1.52 9.85 13.15
CA SER A 390 -0.76 8.67 12.70
C SER A 390 0.36 8.32 13.68
N MET A 391 0.76 7.05 13.66
CA MET A 391 1.92 6.57 14.40
C MET A 391 3.19 7.17 13.83
N VAL A 392 4.09 7.59 14.71
CA VAL A 392 5.40 8.13 14.36
C VAL A 392 6.49 7.35 15.07
N TYR A 393 7.53 6.95 14.35
CA TYR A 393 8.70 6.26 14.86
C TYR A 393 9.92 7.16 14.73
N GLN A 394 10.59 7.45 15.86
CA GLN A 394 11.72 8.39 15.90
C GLN A 394 12.86 7.87 16.75
N SER A 395 14.08 7.91 16.21
CA SER A 395 15.31 7.88 17.01
C SER A 395 15.52 9.25 17.64
N GLN A 396 15.85 9.29 18.95
CA GLN A 396 15.91 10.55 19.69
C GLN A 396 16.85 10.48 20.90
N ASP A 397 17.38 11.64 21.29
CA ASP A 397 18.23 11.83 22.49
C ASP A 397 17.47 12.36 23.73
N GLY A 398 16.15 12.42 23.68
CA GLY A 398 15.31 12.97 24.73
C GLY A 398 15.01 14.47 24.59
N SER A 399 15.62 15.19 23.66
CA SER A 399 15.48 16.66 23.54
C SER A 399 14.13 17.09 22.96
N ALA A 400 13.52 16.33 22.04
CA ALA A 400 12.28 16.70 21.38
C ALA A 400 11.02 16.21 22.11
N ALA A 401 9.98 17.06 22.14
CA ALA A 401 8.76 16.85 22.92
C ALA A 401 7.62 16.15 22.15
N ALA A 402 7.80 15.88 20.86
CA ALA A 402 6.75 15.28 20.03
C ALA A 402 6.43 13.84 20.49
N GLY A 403 5.13 13.54 20.62
CA GLY A 403 4.67 12.19 20.92
C GLY A 403 5.03 11.23 19.78
N ALA A 404 5.63 10.10 20.12
CA ALA A 404 6.00 9.04 19.18
C ALA A 404 6.47 7.79 19.90
N PHE A 405 6.57 6.67 19.19
CA PHE A 405 7.50 5.62 19.56
C PHE A 405 8.93 6.08 19.39
N LYS A 406 9.75 5.74 20.36
CA LYS A 406 11.12 6.26 20.45
C LYS A 406 12.13 5.12 20.54
N ASN A 407 13.15 5.28 19.75
CA ASN A 407 14.43 4.62 19.90
C ASN A 407 15.34 5.65 20.57
N PHE A 408 15.43 5.62 21.91
CA PHE A 408 16.23 6.55 22.69
C PHE A 408 17.70 6.19 22.72
N GLY A 409 18.55 7.19 22.81
CA GLY A 409 19.99 7.08 22.96
C GLY A 409 20.69 8.36 22.50
N GLN A 410 21.91 8.60 22.95
CA GLN A 410 22.69 9.76 22.52
C GLN A 410 22.96 9.73 21.01
N ILE A 411 23.17 10.90 20.43
CA ILE A 411 23.52 11.04 19.01
C ILE A 411 24.77 10.23 18.70
N GLY A 412 24.69 9.36 17.70
CA GLY A 412 25.81 8.51 17.28
C GLY A 412 26.14 7.32 18.21
N SER A 413 25.44 7.19 19.35
CA SER A 413 25.64 6.04 20.25
C SER A 413 24.94 4.80 19.75
N SER A 414 25.58 3.65 19.84
CA SER A 414 24.95 2.33 19.63
C SER A 414 24.18 1.82 20.86
N ASP A 415 24.33 2.48 22.00
CA ASP A 415 23.53 2.17 23.20
C ASP A 415 22.14 2.78 23.04
N ARG A 416 21.13 1.90 22.91
CA ARG A 416 19.77 2.27 22.54
C ARG A 416 18.75 1.70 23.53
N ALA A 417 17.67 2.46 23.77
CA ALA A 417 16.55 2.02 24.57
C ALA A 417 15.24 2.18 23.78
N LEU A 418 14.37 1.18 23.82
CA LEU A 418 13.04 1.26 23.25
C LEU A 418 12.08 1.91 24.23
N GLY A 419 11.28 2.86 23.76
CA GLY A 419 10.34 3.56 24.62
C GLY A 419 9.31 4.37 23.85
N ALA A 420 8.68 5.29 24.55
CA ALA A 420 7.65 6.15 23.95
C ALA A 420 7.56 7.49 24.68
N LEU A 421 7.04 8.47 23.95
CA LEU A 421 6.57 9.71 24.52
C LEU A 421 5.11 9.90 24.12
N THR A 422 4.21 9.99 25.09
CA THR A 422 2.80 10.27 24.85
C THR A 422 2.55 11.76 24.64
N SER A 423 1.44 12.09 24.00
CA SER A 423 1.02 13.47 23.67
C SER A 423 -0.51 13.54 23.55
N GLY A 424 -1.03 14.73 23.26
CA GLY A 424 -2.45 14.89 22.95
C GLY A 424 -2.93 14.07 21.72
N SER A 425 -2.02 13.70 20.83
CA SER A 425 -2.30 12.90 19.63
C SER A 425 -2.01 11.41 19.80
N ILE A 426 -1.01 11.06 20.62
CA ILE A 426 -0.63 9.67 20.93
C ILE A 426 -0.85 9.49 22.45
N ARG A 427 -1.96 8.85 22.80
CA ARG A 427 -2.46 8.84 24.18
C ARG A 427 -1.88 7.71 25.01
N GLU A 428 -1.90 6.51 24.47
CA GLU A 428 -1.40 5.31 25.11
C GLU A 428 -0.47 4.59 24.13
N VAL A 429 0.61 4.05 24.65
CA VAL A 429 1.61 3.37 23.85
C VAL A 429 1.92 2.04 24.52
N LEU A 430 1.85 0.98 23.75
CA LEU A 430 2.12 -0.38 24.15
C LEU A 430 3.30 -0.91 23.33
N TRP A 431 4.18 -1.66 23.97
CA TRP A 431 5.18 -2.43 23.29
C TRP A 431 5.47 -3.72 24.04
N GLY A 432 5.78 -4.75 23.32
CA GLY A 432 6.01 -6.06 23.92
C GLY A 432 6.66 -7.05 22.99
N VAL A 433 7.10 -8.16 23.55
CA VAL A 433 7.71 -9.26 22.82
C VAL A 433 6.84 -10.51 22.87
N LEU A 434 6.65 -11.11 21.71
CA LEU A 434 6.00 -12.41 21.60
C LEU A 434 7.06 -13.50 21.66
N LEU A 435 7.08 -14.26 22.75
CA LEU A 435 8.04 -15.34 23.01
C LEU A 435 7.41 -16.69 22.72
N LYS A 436 8.01 -17.46 21.82
CA LYS A 436 7.62 -18.86 21.57
C LYS A 436 8.34 -19.79 22.55
N ASN A 437 7.59 -20.66 23.21
CA ASN A 437 8.20 -21.73 24.00
C ASN A 437 8.83 -22.78 23.09
N ASN A 438 10.12 -22.70 22.91
CA ASN A 438 10.95 -23.65 22.14
C ASN A 438 11.78 -24.57 23.03
N THR A 439 11.48 -24.63 24.33
CA THR A 439 12.27 -25.41 25.31
C THR A 439 11.98 -26.91 25.26
N GLY A 440 10.92 -27.34 24.57
CA GLY A 440 10.42 -28.72 24.59
C GLY A 440 9.75 -29.15 25.89
N LYS A 441 9.57 -28.21 26.83
CA LYS A 441 8.99 -28.48 28.17
C LYS A 441 7.92 -27.45 28.50
N THR A 442 7.02 -27.80 29.40
CA THR A 442 6.07 -26.82 29.96
C THR A 442 6.82 -25.82 30.85
N ILE A 443 6.74 -24.55 30.53
CA ILE A 443 7.29 -23.48 31.36
C ILE A 443 6.33 -23.24 32.50
N LYS A 444 6.76 -23.46 33.74
CA LYS A 444 5.97 -23.25 34.93
C LYS A 444 6.23 -21.89 35.59
N LYS A 445 7.36 -21.25 35.29
CA LYS A 445 7.75 -19.98 35.90
C LYS A 445 8.66 -19.23 34.92
N ILE A 446 8.39 -17.95 34.74
CA ILE A 446 9.24 -17.00 34.03
C ILE A 446 9.70 -15.96 35.03
N ARG A 447 10.98 -15.61 34.96
CA ARG A 447 11.53 -14.45 35.68
C ARG A 447 11.80 -13.37 34.63
N ILE A 448 11.26 -12.18 34.87
CA ILE A 448 11.45 -11.02 34.01
C ILE A 448 12.26 -9.99 34.77
N SER A 449 13.28 -9.45 34.11
CA SER A 449 14.09 -8.35 34.60
C SER A 449 14.28 -7.33 33.47
N TYR A 450 14.14 -6.07 33.76
CA TYR A 450 14.38 -4.99 32.81
C TYR A 450 14.94 -3.77 33.51
N TYR A 451 15.64 -2.94 32.74
CA TYR A 451 16.09 -1.63 33.18
C TYR A 451 15.15 -0.58 32.60
N GLY A 452 14.63 0.31 33.46
CA GLY A 452 13.85 1.47 33.04
C GLY A 452 14.74 2.69 32.97
N GLU A 453 14.72 3.36 31.81
CA GLU A 453 15.50 4.58 31.57
C GLU A 453 14.56 5.78 31.40
N VAL A 454 14.91 6.92 31.96
CA VAL A 454 14.18 8.17 31.83
C VAL A 454 14.96 9.13 30.93
N TRP A 455 14.55 9.24 29.67
CA TRP A 455 15.16 10.10 28.66
C TRP A 455 14.59 11.52 28.63
N ARG A 456 13.38 11.69 29.16
CA ARG A 456 12.72 12.99 29.24
C ARG A 456 11.70 13.00 30.39
N SER A 457 11.72 14.06 31.19
CA SER A 457 10.64 14.40 32.12
C SER A 457 9.81 15.56 31.57
N GLY A 458 8.49 15.48 31.69
CA GLY A 458 7.60 16.60 31.31
C GLY A 458 7.85 17.83 32.19
N SER A 459 7.76 19.03 31.63
CA SER A 459 8.03 20.30 32.32
C SER A 459 7.04 20.63 33.45
N ASN A 460 5.93 19.92 33.59
CA ASN A 460 4.84 20.20 34.54
C ASN A 460 4.61 19.13 35.59
N ILE A 461 5.49 18.15 35.69
CA ILE A 461 5.39 17.13 36.75
C ILE A 461 6.49 17.45 37.77
N ALA A 462 6.20 18.41 38.66
CA ALA A 462 6.75 18.34 39.99
C ALA A 462 6.25 17.02 40.57
N PHE A 463 7.16 16.17 41.07
CA PHE A 463 6.81 14.97 41.82
C PHE A 463 6.04 15.39 43.08
N ASP A 464 4.78 15.73 42.90
CA ASP A 464 3.90 16.05 44.02
C ASP A 464 3.25 14.75 44.49
N LYS A 465 3.83 14.20 45.54
CA LYS A 465 3.32 12.98 46.21
C LYS A 465 1.91 13.13 46.76
N SER A 466 1.30 14.31 46.69
CA SER A 466 -0.06 14.61 47.17
C SER A 466 -1.11 14.55 46.08
N LYS A 467 -0.76 14.40 44.82
CA LYS A 467 -1.75 14.25 43.72
C LYS A 467 -2.11 12.80 43.50
N ASP A 468 -3.38 12.59 43.31
CA ASP A 468 -3.98 11.30 43.02
C ASP A 468 -3.28 10.58 41.87
N SER A 469 -3.11 9.28 41.99
CA SER A 469 -2.34 8.41 41.09
C SER A 469 -2.79 8.42 39.61
N THR A 470 -3.86 9.11 39.29
CA THR A 470 -4.43 9.20 37.93
C THR A 470 -3.68 10.12 37.00
N ASP A 471 -2.83 11.03 37.52
CA ASP A 471 -2.09 12.02 36.74
C ASP A 471 -0.62 11.67 36.48
N LEU A 472 -0.16 10.51 36.95
CA LEU A 472 1.22 10.07 36.75
C LEU A 472 1.35 9.23 35.48
N HIS A 473 2.35 9.53 34.66
CA HIS A 473 2.75 8.61 33.61
C HIS A 473 3.19 7.28 34.25
N GLN A 474 2.42 6.24 34.02
CA GLN A 474 2.69 4.92 34.58
C GLN A 474 3.21 3.99 33.47
N LEU A 475 4.34 3.33 33.75
CA LEU A 475 4.75 2.16 33.02
C LEU A 475 4.11 0.95 33.70
N ARG A 476 3.19 0.29 32.99
CA ARG A 476 2.54 -0.94 33.49
C ARG A 476 3.14 -2.13 32.77
N PHE A 477 3.38 -3.20 33.50
CA PHE A 477 3.77 -4.48 32.95
C PHE A 477 2.56 -5.42 32.95
N SER A 478 2.38 -6.15 31.86
CA SER A 478 1.37 -7.18 31.74
C SER A 478 1.86 -8.35 30.89
N TYR A 479 1.20 -9.48 30.96
CA TYR A 479 1.51 -10.63 30.11
C TYR A 479 0.24 -11.39 29.72
N VAL A 480 0.30 -12.03 28.53
CA VAL A 480 -0.76 -12.90 28.04
C VAL A 480 -0.17 -14.29 27.80
N LYS A 481 -0.85 -15.31 28.29
CA LYS A 481 -0.46 -16.70 28.08
C LYS A 481 -1.29 -17.29 26.95
N ASN A 482 -0.61 -17.93 25.98
CA ASN A 482 -1.25 -18.54 24.81
C ASN A 482 -2.26 -17.58 24.17
N PRO A 483 -1.85 -16.40 23.73
CA PRO A 483 -2.78 -15.49 23.08
C PRO A 483 -3.48 -16.26 21.98
N GLU A 484 -4.76 -16.50 22.13
CA GLU A 484 -5.60 -17.00 21.05
C GLU A 484 -5.49 -15.95 19.96
N ILE A 485 -4.95 -16.35 18.86
CA ILE A 485 -4.52 -15.59 17.72
C ILE A 485 -5.30 -14.28 17.56
N PHE A 486 -4.71 -13.21 18.03
CA PHE A 486 -4.85 -11.82 17.66
C PHE A 486 -6.14 -11.37 16.96
N ALA A 487 -7.26 -11.41 17.65
CA ALA A 487 -8.32 -10.43 17.39
C ALA A 487 -7.96 -9.07 18.05
N ASP A 488 -7.17 -9.11 19.13
CA ASP A 488 -6.59 -7.96 19.82
C ASP A 488 -5.28 -8.39 20.50
N PRO A 489 -4.10 -8.08 19.91
CA PRO A 489 -2.82 -8.48 20.48
C PRO A 489 -2.53 -7.84 21.84
N PHE A 490 -3.35 -6.90 22.29
CA PHE A 490 -3.16 -6.12 23.50
C PHE A 490 -4.38 -6.16 24.45
N SER A 491 -5.32 -7.09 24.26
CA SER A 491 -6.35 -7.34 25.27
C SER A 491 -5.68 -7.96 26.50
N PHE A 492 -5.44 -7.15 27.50
CA PHE A 492 -4.86 -7.57 28.76
C PHE A 492 -5.98 -7.95 29.74
N THR A 493 -5.95 -9.16 30.25
CA THR A 493 -6.66 -9.50 31.51
C THR A 493 -5.67 -9.25 32.64
N GLU A 494 -6.00 -8.32 33.54
CA GLU A 494 -5.33 -8.22 34.83
C GLU A 494 -5.71 -9.46 35.67
N GLU A 495 -4.72 -10.26 36.08
CA GLU A 495 -4.82 -11.17 37.24
C GLU A 495 -4.13 -10.54 38.44
#